data_b68be98ed9f2978f6ec8ec75fc2a84ca
#
_entry.id   b68be98ed9f2978f6ec8ec75fc2a84ca
#
_cell.length_a   1.000
_cell.length_b   1.000
_cell.length_c   1.000
_cell.angle_alpha   90.00
_cell.angle_beta   90.00
_cell.angle_gamma   90.00
#
_symmetry.space_group_name_H-M   'P 1'
#
loop_
_entity.id
_entity.type
_entity.pdbx_description
1 polymer ?
#
loop_
_entity_poly.entity_id
_entity_poly.type
_entity_poly.pdbx_seq_one_letter_code
_entity_poly.pdbx_strand_id
1 'polypeptide(L)'
;MTTYIAYVDGACPNNGKPNAKAGWGAYITNPEGKTLKLASPVPRDQPQTNNRAELLAAVEALKRCNKPMPITLYSDSQLVVKGANEWLPNWKANGWKKSDKKPVEHRDLWEQIDQFIQQREVTFIWVGGHTGNPGNEEADTLACLGASGECFHEMTVASTTR
;
A
#
# COMPACT_ATOMS: atom_id res chain seq x y z
N MET A 1 10.32 -3.50 20.03
CA MET A 1 9.24 -3.57 19.04
C MET A 1 9.38 -4.83 18.22
N THR A 2 8.26 -5.51 17.96
CA THR A 2 8.28 -6.81 17.31
C THR A 2 7.41 -6.86 16.05
N THR A 3 7.00 -5.69 15.55
CA THR A 3 6.05 -5.57 14.46
C THR A 3 6.56 -4.58 13.42
N TYR A 4 6.36 -4.90 12.15
CA TYR A 4 6.54 -3.91 11.09
C TYR A 4 5.38 -2.93 11.13
N ILE A 5 5.66 -1.66 10.90
CA ILE A 5 4.64 -0.64 10.76
C ILE A 5 4.82 -0.02 9.37
N ALA A 6 3.79 -0.08 8.54
CA ALA A 6 3.84 0.45 7.19
C ALA A 6 2.71 1.43 6.97
N TYR A 7 3.04 2.60 6.45
CA TYR A 7 2.06 3.58 5.98
C TYR A 7 2.18 3.61 4.46
N VAL A 8 1.06 3.46 3.78
CA VAL A 8 1.04 3.39 2.31
C VAL A 8 0.03 4.37 1.76
N ASP A 9 0.29 4.85 0.55
CA ASP A 9 -0.62 5.78 -0.11
C ASP A 9 -0.41 5.70 -1.62
N GLY A 10 -1.42 6.13 -2.36
CA GLY A 10 -1.36 6.25 -3.80
C GLY A 10 -1.83 7.64 -4.21
N ALA A 11 -1.33 8.13 -5.32
CA ALA A 11 -1.70 9.42 -5.84
C ALA A 11 -1.88 9.35 -7.35
N CYS A 12 -2.92 10.00 -7.83
CA CYS A 12 -3.14 10.16 -9.26
C CYS A 12 -3.86 11.49 -9.49
N PRO A 13 -3.09 12.59 -9.55
CA PRO A 13 -3.71 13.93 -9.63
C PRO A 13 -4.69 14.10 -10.79
N ASN A 14 -4.47 13.42 -11.90
CA ASN A 14 -5.36 13.50 -13.06
C ASN A 14 -6.19 12.23 -13.22
N ASN A 15 -6.58 11.62 -12.12
CA ASN A 15 -7.35 10.38 -12.14
C ASN A 15 -8.59 10.49 -13.03
N GLY A 16 -8.74 9.53 -13.93
CA GLY A 16 -9.83 9.51 -14.90
C GLY A 16 -9.57 10.27 -16.18
N LYS A 17 -8.44 10.94 -16.29
CA LYS A 17 -8.08 11.67 -17.52
C LYS A 17 -7.21 10.78 -18.41
N PRO A 18 -7.22 11.02 -19.74
CA PRO A 18 -6.44 10.17 -20.67
C PRO A 18 -4.94 10.15 -20.40
N ASN A 19 -4.39 11.23 -19.88
CA ASN A 19 -2.96 11.33 -19.61
C ASN A 19 -2.64 11.23 -18.12
N ALA A 20 -3.51 10.59 -17.34
CA ALA A 20 -3.29 10.42 -15.91
C ALA A 20 -2.01 9.66 -15.64
N LYS A 21 -1.31 10.07 -14.59
CA LYS A 21 -0.11 9.39 -14.12
C LYS A 21 -0.26 9.14 -12.62
N ALA A 22 -0.12 7.89 -12.25
CA ALA A 22 -0.26 7.47 -10.86
C ALA A 22 1.09 7.13 -10.26
N GLY A 23 1.19 7.29 -8.95
CA GLY A 23 2.37 6.91 -8.20
C GLY A 23 1.98 6.38 -6.84
N TRP A 24 2.90 5.68 -6.20
CA TRP A 24 2.67 5.12 -4.88
C TRP A 24 3.81 5.48 -3.95
N GLY A 25 3.51 5.45 -2.66
CA GLY A 25 4.50 5.70 -1.63
C GLY A 25 4.31 4.78 -0.46
N ALA A 26 5.41 4.46 0.22
CA ALA A 26 5.39 3.63 1.41
C ALA A 26 6.45 4.11 2.39
N TYR A 27 6.05 4.17 3.66
CA TYR A 27 6.92 4.55 4.76
C TYR A 27 6.86 3.41 5.78
N ILE A 28 7.97 2.68 5.90
CA ILE A 28 8.00 1.42 6.65
C ILE A 28 9.01 1.53 7.78
N THR A 29 8.58 1.13 8.98
CA THR A 29 9.49 0.98 10.12
C THR A 29 9.58 -0.49 10.46
N ASN A 30 10.78 -1.03 10.50
CA ASN A 30 10.96 -2.45 10.83
C ASN A 30 10.98 -2.65 12.35
N PRO A 31 10.93 -3.91 12.81
CA PRO A 31 10.90 -4.18 14.26
C PRO A 31 12.11 -3.63 15.03
N GLU A 32 13.20 -3.35 14.32
CA GLU A 32 14.42 -2.81 14.94
C GLU A 32 14.46 -1.29 14.93
N GLY A 33 13.41 -0.66 14.39
CA GLY A 33 13.33 0.80 14.35
C GLY A 33 13.96 1.44 13.13
N LYS A 34 14.43 0.66 12.17
CA LYS A 34 14.94 1.22 10.91
C LYS A 34 13.77 1.63 10.04
N THR A 35 13.90 2.73 9.33
CA THR A 35 12.86 3.21 8.45
C THR A 35 13.27 3.10 6.99
N LEU A 36 12.27 2.88 6.15
CA LEU A 36 12.45 2.79 4.70
C LEU A 36 11.38 3.64 4.05
N LYS A 37 11.80 4.54 3.19
CA LYS A 37 10.88 5.38 2.41
C LYS A 37 11.00 5.01 0.95
N LEU A 38 9.88 4.77 0.32
CA LEU A 38 9.81 4.36 -1.08
C LEU A 38 8.80 5.20 -1.82
N ALA A 39 9.12 5.55 -3.05
CA ALA A 39 8.19 6.20 -3.95
C ALA A 39 8.51 5.75 -5.37
N SER A 40 7.49 5.53 -6.17
CA SER A 40 7.69 5.14 -7.56
C SER A 40 6.43 5.40 -8.37
N PRO A 41 6.56 5.66 -9.67
CA PRO A 41 5.39 5.70 -10.54
C PRO A 41 4.76 4.30 -10.65
N VAL A 42 3.45 4.27 -10.90
CA VAL A 42 2.81 3.04 -11.34
C VAL A 42 3.34 2.74 -12.74
N PRO A 43 3.79 1.51 -13.02
CA PRO A 43 4.33 1.18 -14.35
C PRO A 43 3.37 1.55 -15.47
N ARG A 44 3.92 2.01 -16.59
CA ARG A 44 3.13 2.52 -17.72
C ARG A 44 2.19 1.51 -18.35
N ASP A 45 2.50 0.22 -18.22
CA ASP A 45 1.66 -0.85 -18.76
C ASP A 45 0.54 -1.27 -17.82
N GLN A 46 0.39 -0.57 -16.69
CA GLN A 46 -0.66 -0.82 -15.72
C GLN A 46 -1.63 0.36 -15.67
N PRO A 47 -2.86 0.15 -15.17
CA PRO A 47 -3.82 1.24 -15.04
C PRO A 47 -3.27 2.39 -14.20
N GLN A 48 -3.40 3.60 -14.72
CA GLN A 48 -2.94 4.80 -14.03
C GLN A 48 -4.12 5.40 -13.26
N THR A 49 -4.43 4.80 -12.12
CA THR A 49 -5.57 5.21 -11.29
C THR A 49 -5.16 5.27 -9.83
N ASN A 50 -5.93 6.02 -9.04
CA ASN A 50 -5.75 6.06 -7.59
C ASN A 50 -5.82 4.66 -6.98
N ASN A 51 -6.84 3.88 -7.37
CA ASN A 51 -7.02 2.55 -6.77
C ASN A 51 -5.85 1.63 -7.07
N ARG A 52 -5.34 1.66 -8.30
CA ARG A 52 -4.18 0.85 -8.64
C ARG A 52 -2.97 1.25 -7.82
N ALA A 53 -2.75 2.55 -7.66
CA ALA A 53 -1.62 3.07 -6.90
C ALA A 53 -1.73 2.69 -5.42
N GLU A 54 -2.93 2.79 -4.84
CA GLU A 54 -3.14 2.42 -3.44
C GLU A 54 -2.82 0.94 -3.20
N LEU A 55 -3.30 0.07 -4.06
CA LEU A 55 -3.07 -1.36 -3.94
C LEU A 55 -1.60 -1.71 -4.17
N LEU A 56 -1.00 -1.07 -5.16
CA LEU A 56 0.41 -1.32 -5.46
C LEU A 56 1.29 -0.88 -4.28
N ALA A 57 0.96 0.24 -3.64
CA ALA A 57 1.69 0.68 -2.45
C ALA A 57 1.65 -0.38 -1.35
N ALA A 58 0.48 -0.98 -1.13
CA ALA A 58 0.34 -2.03 -0.13
C ALA A 58 1.19 -3.26 -0.49
N VAL A 59 1.13 -3.71 -1.73
CA VAL A 59 1.90 -4.87 -2.18
C VAL A 59 3.40 -4.60 -2.05
N GLU A 60 3.85 -3.43 -2.50
CA GLU A 60 5.28 -3.12 -2.46
C GLU A 60 5.79 -2.97 -1.03
N ALA A 61 4.96 -2.43 -0.13
CA ALA A 61 5.32 -2.35 1.28
C ALA A 61 5.45 -3.74 1.89
N LEU A 62 4.48 -4.61 1.61
CA LEU A 62 4.50 -5.98 2.15
C LEU A 62 5.72 -6.75 1.67
N LYS A 63 6.14 -6.53 0.42
CA LYS A 63 7.34 -7.19 -0.10
C LYS A 63 8.61 -6.81 0.67
N ARG A 64 8.66 -5.61 1.26
CA ARG A 64 9.82 -5.15 2.01
C ARG A 64 9.83 -5.65 3.44
N CYS A 65 8.71 -6.16 3.94
CA CYS A 65 8.61 -6.72 5.28
C CYS A 65 9.00 -8.20 5.23
N ASN A 66 10.28 -8.46 5.05
CA ASN A 66 10.74 -9.80 4.71
C ASN A 66 11.08 -10.70 5.90
N LYS A 67 11.04 -10.18 7.11
CA LYS A 67 11.22 -11.03 8.31
C LYS A 67 9.87 -11.59 8.72
N PRO A 68 9.83 -12.77 9.37
CA PRO A 68 8.57 -13.42 9.75
C PRO A 68 7.94 -12.79 10.99
N MET A 69 7.71 -11.50 10.94
CA MET A 69 7.12 -10.73 12.02
C MET A 69 5.76 -10.21 11.59
N PRO A 70 4.85 -9.95 12.55
CA PRO A 70 3.57 -9.33 12.19
C PRO A 70 3.77 -7.99 11.52
N ILE A 71 2.79 -7.61 10.69
CA ILE A 71 2.82 -6.34 9.95
C ILE A 71 1.53 -5.60 10.26
N THR A 72 1.65 -4.32 10.66
CA THR A 72 0.50 -3.42 10.76
C THR A 72 0.62 -2.43 9.62
N LEU A 73 -0.37 -2.44 8.73
CA LEU A 73 -0.38 -1.59 7.55
C LEU A 73 -1.49 -0.57 7.66
N TYR A 74 -1.12 0.70 7.59
CA TYR A 74 -2.05 1.83 7.67
C TYR A 74 -2.27 2.40 6.28
N SER A 75 -3.53 2.63 5.93
CA SER A 75 -3.90 3.22 4.65
C SER A 75 -5.09 4.16 4.84
N ASP A 76 -5.13 5.23 4.07
CA ASP A 76 -6.31 6.09 4.05
C ASP A 76 -7.30 5.68 2.96
N SER A 77 -7.03 4.57 2.28
CA SER A 77 -7.91 4.02 1.25
C SER A 77 -8.84 2.97 1.86
N GLN A 78 -10.14 3.26 1.85
CA GLN A 78 -11.12 2.28 2.31
C GLN A 78 -11.14 1.04 1.41
N LEU A 79 -10.83 1.21 0.13
CA LEU A 79 -10.74 0.07 -0.78
C LEU A 79 -9.71 -0.94 -0.28
N VAL A 80 -8.51 -0.46 0.07
CA VAL A 80 -7.45 -1.34 0.54
C VAL A 80 -7.84 -2.02 1.84
N VAL A 81 -8.31 -1.25 2.81
CA VAL A 81 -8.58 -1.76 4.15
C VAL A 81 -9.80 -2.67 4.15
N LYS A 82 -10.91 -2.24 3.56
CA LYS A 82 -12.13 -3.06 3.51
C LYS A 82 -11.93 -4.27 2.61
N GLY A 83 -11.22 -4.10 1.51
CA GLY A 83 -10.95 -5.21 0.62
C GLY A 83 -10.20 -6.32 1.35
N ALA A 84 -9.15 -5.95 2.07
CA ALA A 84 -8.35 -6.94 2.79
C ALA A 84 -9.11 -7.55 3.97
N ASN A 85 -9.87 -6.74 4.69
CA ASN A 85 -10.53 -7.21 5.92
C ASN A 85 -11.88 -7.87 5.67
N GLU A 86 -12.61 -7.47 4.63
CA GLU A 86 -14.00 -7.90 4.46
C GLU A 86 -14.28 -8.61 3.14
N TRP A 87 -13.77 -8.07 2.03
CA TRP A 87 -14.20 -8.54 0.70
C TRP A 87 -13.38 -9.73 0.18
N LEU A 88 -12.11 -9.79 0.54
CA LEU A 88 -11.19 -10.77 -0.02
C LEU A 88 -11.65 -12.23 0.18
N PRO A 89 -12.11 -12.63 1.39
CA PRO A 89 -12.59 -14.00 1.57
C PRO A 89 -13.78 -14.33 0.65
N ASN A 90 -14.69 -13.39 0.46
CA ASN A 90 -15.84 -13.60 -0.40
C ASN A 90 -15.44 -13.71 -1.87
N TRP A 91 -14.50 -12.88 -2.29
CA TRP A 91 -13.99 -12.96 -3.67
C TRP A 91 -13.35 -14.30 -3.93
N LYS A 92 -12.55 -14.80 -3.00
CA LYS A 92 -11.91 -16.11 -3.15
C LYS A 92 -12.95 -17.23 -3.24
N ALA A 93 -13.97 -17.17 -2.39
CA ALA A 93 -15.03 -18.17 -2.38
C ALA A 93 -15.86 -18.13 -3.66
N ASN A 94 -15.96 -16.96 -4.31
CA ASN A 94 -16.79 -16.76 -5.50
C ASN A 94 -16.00 -16.79 -6.80
N GLY A 95 -14.80 -17.37 -6.80
CA GLY A 95 -13.98 -17.47 -8.01
C GLY A 95 -13.48 -16.13 -8.51
N TRP A 96 -13.19 -15.21 -7.61
CA TRP A 96 -12.69 -13.86 -7.89
C TRP A 96 -13.68 -13.03 -8.68
N LYS A 97 -14.95 -13.15 -8.32
CA LYS A 97 -16.02 -12.33 -8.88
C LYS A 97 -16.72 -11.56 -7.77
N LYS A 98 -17.12 -10.34 -8.11
CA LYS A 98 -17.90 -9.51 -7.21
C LYS A 98 -19.34 -10.01 -7.15
N SER A 99 -20.16 -9.43 -6.25
CA SER A 99 -21.55 -9.82 -6.09
C SER A 99 -22.37 -9.64 -7.37
N ASP A 100 -21.98 -8.71 -8.23
CA ASP A 100 -22.63 -8.48 -9.53
C ASP A 100 -22.09 -9.41 -10.63
N LYS A 101 -21.28 -10.40 -10.26
CA LYS A 101 -20.66 -11.39 -11.14
C LYS A 101 -19.59 -10.82 -12.08
N LYS A 102 -19.23 -9.55 -11.91
CA LYS A 102 -18.13 -8.96 -12.67
C LYS A 102 -16.79 -9.36 -12.03
N PRO A 103 -15.73 -9.49 -12.84
CA PRO A 103 -14.41 -9.81 -12.28
C PRO A 103 -13.95 -8.78 -11.26
N VAL A 104 -13.23 -9.24 -10.25
CA VAL A 104 -12.61 -8.34 -9.27
C VAL A 104 -11.52 -7.53 -9.98
N GLU A 105 -11.59 -6.21 -9.84
CA GLU A 105 -10.57 -5.33 -10.41
C GLU A 105 -9.26 -5.48 -9.67
N HIS A 106 -8.14 -5.35 -10.38
CA HIS A 106 -6.80 -5.45 -9.80
C HIS A 106 -6.56 -6.80 -9.11
N ARG A 107 -7.14 -7.85 -9.67
CA ARG A 107 -7.05 -9.18 -9.10
C ARG A 107 -5.60 -9.61 -8.85
N ASP A 108 -4.70 -9.26 -9.78
CA ASP A 108 -3.28 -9.61 -9.65
C ASP A 108 -2.67 -9.08 -8.34
N LEU A 109 -3.03 -7.86 -7.97
CA LEU A 109 -2.53 -7.28 -6.73
C LEU A 109 -3.22 -7.88 -5.51
N TRP A 110 -4.54 -8.12 -5.62
CA TRP A 110 -5.28 -8.75 -4.52
C TRP A 110 -4.81 -10.16 -4.24
N GLU A 111 -4.43 -10.90 -5.28
CA GLU A 111 -3.87 -12.23 -5.08
C GLU A 111 -2.54 -12.18 -4.35
N GLN A 112 -1.72 -11.18 -4.66
CA GLN A 112 -0.46 -11.00 -3.94
C GLN A 112 -0.69 -10.63 -2.48
N ILE A 113 -1.64 -9.73 -2.22
CA ILE A 113 -2.01 -9.36 -0.84
C ILE A 113 -2.48 -10.60 -0.09
N ASP A 114 -3.30 -11.41 -0.72
CA ASP A 114 -3.80 -12.64 -0.10
C ASP A 114 -2.67 -13.57 0.29
N GLN A 115 -1.66 -13.72 -0.56
CA GLN A 115 -0.51 -14.57 -0.24
C GLN A 115 0.23 -14.08 1.00
N PHE A 116 0.38 -12.76 1.15
CA PHE A 116 1.02 -12.21 2.34
C PHE A 116 0.18 -12.49 3.59
N ILE A 117 -1.14 -12.34 3.47
CA ILE A 117 -2.04 -12.62 4.59
C ILE A 117 -1.97 -14.09 5.00
N GLN A 118 -1.82 -15.00 4.04
CA GLN A 118 -1.70 -16.42 4.33
C GLN A 118 -0.38 -16.77 5.01
N GLN A 119 0.67 -16.02 4.72
CA GLN A 119 2.02 -16.35 5.20
C GLN A 119 2.36 -15.72 6.53
N ARG A 120 1.68 -14.64 6.92
CA ARG A 120 1.96 -13.99 8.18
C ARG A 120 0.79 -13.14 8.63
N GLU A 121 0.88 -12.68 9.87
CA GLU A 121 -0.17 -11.86 10.48
C GLU A 121 -0.06 -10.43 9.95
N VAL A 122 -1.03 -10.01 9.14
CA VAL A 122 -1.09 -8.66 8.60
C VAL A 122 -2.38 -8.02 9.09
N THR A 123 -2.26 -6.87 9.74
CA THR A 123 -3.40 -6.10 10.21
C THR A 123 -3.51 -4.84 9.35
N PHE A 124 -4.68 -4.62 8.75
CA PHE A 124 -4.95 -3.45 7.91
C PHE A 124 -5.79 -2.47 8.72
N ILE A 125 -5.30 -1.25 8.87
CA ILE A 125 -5.97 -0.21 9.67
C ILE A 125 -6.19 1.02 8.80
N TRP A 126 -7.44 1.53 8.82
CA TRP A 126 -7.80 2.73 8.09
C TRP A 126 -7.45 3.96 8.94
N VAL A 127 -6.73 4.90 8.35
CA VAL A 127 -6.34 6.13 9.06
C VAL A 127 -7.26 7.31 8.71
N GLY A 128 -8.24 7.10 7.83
CA GLY A 128 -9.39 7.95 7.70
C GLY A 128 -9.17 9.38 7.25
N GLY A 129 -8.10 9.66 6.51
CA GLY A 129 -7.87 11.02 6.06
C GLY A 129 -7.58 11.99 7.19
N HIS A 130 -7.11 11.49 8.31
CA HIS A 130 -6.76 12.33 9.45
C HIS A 130 -5.58 13.23 9.12
N THR A 131 -5.76 14.51 9.27
CA THR A 131 -4.65 15.45 9.23
C THR A 131 -3.85 15.30 10.51
N GLY A 132 -2.55 15.50 10.41
CA GLY A 132 -1.70 15.44 11.58
C GLY A 132 -1.17 14.05 11.91
N ASN A 133 -1.43 13.04 11.10
CA ASN A 133 -0.81 11.73 11.27
C ASN A 133 0.51 11.74 10.50
N PRO A 134 1.66 11.77 11.19
CA PRO A 134 2.94 11.93 10.49
C PRO A 134 3.26 10.81 9.50
N GLY A 135 2.93 9.57 9.83
CA GLY A 135 3.19 8.45 8.93
C GLY A 135 2.35 8.52 7.67
N ASN A 136 1.08 8.86 7.82
CA ASN A 136 0.19 9.01 6.67
C ASN A 136 0.60 10.18 5.79
N GLU A 137 1.01 11.29 6.40
CA GLU A 137 1.48 12.46 5.66
C GLU A 137 2.76 12.15 4.89
N GLU A 138 3.66 11.37 5.50
CA GLU A 138 4.88 10.97 4.82
C GLU A 138 4.57 10.09 3.61
N ALA A 139 3.66 9.13 3.77
CA ALA A 139 3.26 8.26 2.66
C ALA A 139 2.60 9.06 1.54
N ASP A 140 1.79 10.06 1.90
CA ASP A 140 1.16 10.94 0.91
C ASP A 140 2.20 11.71 0.10
N THR A 141 3.19 12.28 0.79
CA THR A 141 4.28 13.01 0.12
C THR A 141 5.02 12.08 -0.84
N LEU A 142 5.31 10.86 -0.40
CA LEU A 142 6.01 9.89 -1.25
C LEU A 142 5.16 9.49 -2.45
N ALA A 143 3.85 9.30 -2.26
CA ALA A 143 2.96 8.95 -3.36
C ALA A 143 2.92 10.06 -4.41
N CYS A 144 2.86 11.30 -3.98
CA CYS A 144 2.88 12.44 -4.90
C CYS A 144 4.20 12.51 -5.66
N LEU A 145 5.30 12.22 -4.98
CA LEU A 145 6.61 12.16 -5.61
C LEU A 145 6.63 11.09 -6.71
N GLY A 146 6.10 9.90 -6.41
CA GLY A 146 5.99 8.83 -7.39
C GLY A 146 5.12 9.22 -8.58
N ALA A 147 3.99 9.88 -8.32
CA ALA A 147 3.09 10.33 -9.38
C ALA A 147 3.75 11.37 -10.29
N SER A 148 4.72 12.12 -9.78
CA SER A 148 5.47 13.08 -10.59
C SER A 148 6.55 12.43 -11.43
N GLY A 149 6.75 11.11 -11.30
CA GLY A 149 7.70 10.37 -12.09
C GLY A 149 8.99 10.00 -11.37
N GLU A 150 9.11 10.35 -10.09
CA GLU A 150 10.32 10.09 -9.32
C GLU A 150 10.33 8.68 -8.76
N CYS A 151 11.49 8.05 -8.84
CA CYS A 151 11.74 6.81 -8.09
C CYS A 151 12.60 7.17 -6.90
N PHE A 152 12.14 6.84 -5.72
CA PHE A 152 12.81 7.25 -4.49
C PHE A 152 12.95 6.06 -3.56
N HIS A 153 14.13 5.92 -2.95
CA HIS A 153 14.39 4.86 -2.01
C HIS A 153 15.38 5.39 -0.98
N GLU A 154 14.94 5.45 0.27
CA GLU A 154 15.81 5.92 1.35
C GLU A 154 15.64 5.02 2.57
N MET A 155 16.74 4.49 3.04
CA MET A 155 16.76 3.68 4.25
C MET A 155 17.50 4.46 5.33
N THR A 156 16.85 4.62 6.47
CA THR A 156 17.42 5.35 7.60
C THR A 156 17.42 4.46 8.83
N VAL A 157 18.57 4.32 9.45
CA VAL A 157 18.67 3.63 10.73
C VAL A 157 18.14 4.57 11.80
N ALA A 158 17.29 4.05 12.69
CA ALA A 158 16.78 4.86 13.79
C ALA A 158 17.93 5.44 14.57
N SER A 159 17.78 6.71 14.94
CA SER A 159 18.79 7.37 15.73
C SER A 159 18.92 6.69 17.08
N THR A 160 20.13 6.31 17.41
CA THR A 160 20.42 5.76 18.71
C THR A 160 21.22 6.71 19.53
N THR A 161 21.43 7.88 19.00
CA THR A 161 22.17 8.88 19.77
C THR A 161 21.43 9.23 21.01
N ARG A 162 22.13 9.35 21.86
CA ARG A 162 21.54 9.59 23.15
C ARG A 162 22.33 10.59 23.83
#